data_51164a504cc76fca6198b3b863f81e0b
#
_entry.id   51164a504cc76fca6198b3b863f81e0b
#
_cell.length_a   1.000
_cell.length_b   1.000
_cell.length_c   1.000
_cell.angle_alpha   90.00
_cell.angle_beta   90.00
_cell.angle_gamma   90.00
#
_symmetry.space_group_name_H-M   'P 1'
#
loop_
_entity.id
_entity.type
_entity.pdbx_description
1 polymer ?
#
loop_
_entity_poly.entity_id
_entity_poly.type
_entity_poly.pdbx_seq_one_letter_code
_entity_poly.pdbx_strand_id
1 'polypeptide(L)'
;MLKVSENKIKILPKIFETNFGHISHFISEFSTVYENIFYYSNPLSDSEVLAAGKILSVETNYEKMNELSDILNNAVEIKDFKFKEIDFPIFFGYCKFPSPIKEDLWNDFKESEWILPEFILYKKNHKSLIISFSQNSSQIDKIISSNREIKKQSKRKLGKIKEINSESFSDWEKKVMSIVEMIKQGKLKKIVLSRKKEFELIDEVDFSDIIETLNNDYQNSFNFLIKSADSYYLGSSPELLAEINGNEFKSEALAGSIERGSSESEDINLSELLLRDSKNLNEHQIVIDYLKSNLEDCVINFEIENKPEIKKLKNIQHLHTKIKGQIKPDQNIFNLISKIFPTPAVCGIPKEIAINELSKFEGFERGIFTGIIGWINFYKQAEFYVAIRSGLFKRNLLNVFAGCGIVEDSIAKNEYNETELKLKVITDLFDAES
;
A
#
# COMPACT_ATOMS: atom_id res chain seq x y z
N MET A 1 -0.17 -19.41 -19.13
CA MET A 1 0.99 -19.15 -20.01
C MET A 1 0.86 -17.74 -20.55
N LEU A 2 1.66 -16.80 -20.04
CA LEU A 2 1.73 -15.45 -20.57
C LEU A 2 2.37 -15.53 -21.97
N LYS A 3 1.58 -15.30 -23.03
CA LYS A 3 2.13 -15.06 -24.36
C LYS A 3 2.67 -13.64 -24.39
N VAL A 4 3.93 -13.44 -24.02
CA VAL A 4 4.66 -12.24 -24.46
C VAL A 4 4.79 -12.39 -25.98
N SER A 5 4.20 -11.45 -26.74
CA SER A 5 4.39 -11.41 -28.19
C SER A 5 5.90 -11.30 -28.46
N GLU A 6 6.41 -12.02 -29.48
CA GLU A 6 7.84 -12.00 -29.85
C GLU A 6 8.37 -10.60 -30.21
N ASN A 7 7.49 -9.60 -30.34
CA ASN A 7 7.85 -8.21 -30.63
C ASN A 7 7.63 -7.33 -29.43
N LYS A 8 8.72 -6.72 -28.91
CA LYS A 8 8.63 -5.64 -27.91
C LYS A 8 7.77 -4.48 -28.40
N ILE A 9 6.91 -3.97 -27.55
CA ILE A 9 6.17 -2.74 -27.84
C ILE A 9 7.17 -1.58 -27.87
N LYS A 10 7.32 -0.94 -29.02
CA LYS A 10 8.22 0.21 -29.18
C LYS A 10 7.45 1.49 -28.86
N ILE A 11 7.91 2.20 -27.84
CA ILE A 11 7.25 3.41 -27.36
C ILE A 11 8.20 4.59 -27.45
N LEU A 12 7.65 5.71 -27.90
CA LEU A 12 8.31 7.01 -27.91
C LEU A 12 7.50 7.95 -27.00
N PRO A 13 7.86 8.13 -25.74
CA PRO A 13 7.13 9.00 -24.86
C PRO A 13 7.29 10.48 -25.24
N LYS A 14 6.21 11.24 -25.10
CA LYS A 14 6.23 12.70 -25.19
C LYS A 14 6.20 13.24 -23.77
N ILE A 15 7.07 14.22 -23.48
CA ILE A 15 7.13 14.86 -22.18
C ILE A 15 6.92 16.35 -22.33
N PHE A 16 6.12 16.89 -21.42
CA PHE A 16 5.80 18.31 -21.34
C PHE A 16 6.08 18.76 -19.90
N GLU A 17 6.90 19.80 -19.77
CA GLU A 17 7.04 20.48 -18.49
C GLU A 17 5.81 21.35 -18.25
N THR A 18 5.35 21.37 -17.02
CA THR A 18 4.17 22.12 -16.60
C THR A 18 4.33 22.55 -15.14
N ASN A 19 3.30 23.15 -14.58
CA ASN A 19 3.26 23.46 -13.16
C ASN A 19 1.89 23.04 -12.61
N PHE A 20 1.85 21.99 -11.83
CA PHE A 20 0.67 21.55 -11.11
C PHE A 20 0.66 22.10 -9.68
N GLY A 21 -0.50 22.49 -9.18
CA GLY A 21 -0.72 22.66 -7.76
C GLY A 21 -0.68 21.30 -7.06
N HIS A 22 -1.80 20.57 -7.12
CA HIS A 22 -1.93 19.20 -6.63
C HIS A 22 -2.44 18.28 -7.73
N ILE A 23 -1.78 17.16 -7.93
CA ILE A 23 -2.17 16.16 -8.96
C ILE A 23 -3.44 15.42 -8.53
N SER A 24 -3.72 15.30 -7.22
CA SER A 24 -4.94 14.68 -6.70
C SER A 24 -6.23 15.25 -7.29
N HIS A 25 -6.26 16.52 -7.66
CA HIS A 25 -7.42 17.19 -8.26
C HIS A 25 -7.84 16.58 -9.61
N PHE A 26 -6.93 15.91 -10.31
CA PHE A 26 -7.24 15.28 -11.60
C PHE A 26 -7.88 13.90 -11.46
N ILE A 27 -7.93 13.32 -10.24
CA ILE A 27 -8.46 11.96 -10.02
C ILE A 27 -9.90 11.86 -10.51
N SER A 28 -10.78 12.78 -10.10
CA SER A 28 -12.20 12.74 -10.46
C SER A 28 -12.41 12.94 -11.96
N GLU A 29 -11.69 13.86 -12.61
CA GLU A 29 -11.76 14.06 -14.05
C GLU A 29 -11.29 12.81 -14.81
N PHE A 30 -10.13 12.25 -14.46
CA PHE A 30 -9.61 11.05 -15.10
C PHE A 30 -10.49 9.81 -14.86
N SER A 31 -11.16 9.75 -13.71
CA SER A 31 -12.06 8.63 -13.36
C SER A 31 -13.26 8.51 -14.28
N THR A 32 -13.68 9.60 -14.93
CA THR A 32 -14.78 9.59 -15.92
C THR A 32 -14.34 9.05 -17.28
N VAL A 33 -13.02 9.03 -17.56
CA VAL A 33 -12.46 8.69 -18.88
C VAL A 33 -11.74 7.34 -18.87
N TYR A 34 -11.03 7.05 -17.77
CA TYR A 34 -10.17 5.88 -17.67
C TYR A 34 -10.71 4.85 -16.69
N GLU A 35 -10.72 3.58 -17.11
CA GLU A 35 -11.03 2.46 -16.23
C GLU A 35 -9.92 2.14 -15.23
N ASN A 36 -8.67 2.43 -15.60
CA ASN A 36 -7.51 2.17 -14.74
C ASN A 36 -6.83 3.48 -14.37
N ILE A 37 -6.70 3.70 -13.06
CA ILE A 37 -5.98 4.83 -12.47
C ILE A 37 -5.15 4.34 -11.30
N PHE A 38 -3.91 4.83 -11.22
CA PHE A 38 -3.04 4.70 -10.06
C PHE A 38 -2.64 6.09 -9.60
N TYR A 39 -2.89 6.41 -8.36
CA TYR A 39 -2.41 7.61 -7.72
C TYR A 39 -1.55 7.24 -6.53
N TYR A 40 -0.40 7.88 -6.42
CA TYR A 40 0.50 7.77 -5.29
C TYR A 40 1.01 9.14 -4.87
N SER A 41 1.14 9.34 -3.57
CA SER A 41 1.82 10.51 -3.01
C SER A 41 2.63 10.14 -1.79
N ASN A 42 3.73 10.86 -1.63
CA ASN A 42 4.52 10.87 -0.41
C ASN A 42 4.71 12.35 -0.01
N PRO A 43 3.86 12.88 0.88
CA PRO A 43 3.86 14.30 1.21
C PRO A 43 5.18 14.80 1.78
N LEU A 44 5.94 13.96 2.52
CA LEU A 44 7.25 14.34 3.05
C LEU A 44 8.31 14.58 1.98
N SER A 45 8.21 13.90 0.84
CA SER A 45 9.13 14.06 -0.28
C SER A 45 8.59 15.01 -1.37
N ASP A 46 7.47 15.70 -1.11
CA ASP A 46 6.74 16.54 -2.08
C ASP A 46 6.58 15.83 -3.43
N SER A 47 6.23 14.53 -3.38
CA SER A 47 6.04 13.74 -4.60
C SER A 47 4.60 13.31 -4.76
N GLU A 48 4.05 13.54 -5.94
CA GLU A 48 2.74 13.08 -6.36
C GLU A 48 2.83 12.48 -7.77
N VAL A 49 2.12 11.39 -8.01
CA VAL A 49 1.98 10.80 -9.34
C VAL A 49 0.58 10.28 -9.55
N LEU A 50 0.04 10.54 -10.75
CA LEU A 50 -1.20 9.97 -11.24
C LEU A 50 -0.93 9.32 -12.59
N ALA A 51 -1.19 8.03 -12.69
CA ALA A 51 -1.09 7.26 -13.93
C ALA A 51 -2.49 6.84 -14.37
N ALA A 52 -2.80 7.02 -15.65
CA ALA A 52 -4.13 6.75 -16.19
C ALA A 52 -4.08 6.03 -17.53
N GLY A 53 -5.09 5.20 -17.78
CA GLY A 53 -5.18 4.36 -18.97
C GLY A 53 -4.27 3.14 -18.89
N LYS A 54 -4.28 2.34 -19.96
CA LYS A 54 -3.53 1.08 -20.01
C LYS A 54 -3.11 0.75 -21.43
N ILE A 55 -1.82 0.94 -21.76
CA ILE A 55 -1.23 0.51 -23.04
C ILE A 55 -0.85 -0.96 -22.97
N LEU A 56 -0.27 -1.36 -21.85
CA LEU A 56 0.15 -2.74 -21.59
C LEU A 56 -0.24 -3.13 -20.18
N SER A 57 -0.69 -4.37 -20.03
CA SER A 57 -0.90 -5.00 -18.73
C SER A 57 -0.15 -6.33 -18.69
N VAL A 58 0.57 -6.54 -17.61
CA VAL A 58 1.18 -7.81 -17.25
C VAL A 58 0.45 -8.36 -16.03
N GLU A 59 -0.29 -9.43 -16.24
CA GLU A 59 -0.98 -10.15 -15.18
C GLU A 59 -0.10 -11.28 -14.67
N THR A 60 0.02 -11.42 -13.37
CA THR A 60 0.78 -12.48 -12.72
C THR A 60 0.11 -12.87 -11.39
N ASN A 61 0.78 -13.63 -10.57
CA ASN A 61 0.35 -13.96 -9.22
C ASN A 61 1.55 -13.90 -8.26
N TYR A 62 1.29 -14.08 -6.98
CA TYR A 62 2.31 -14.06 -5.95
C TYR A 62 3.48 -15.03 -6.23
N GLU A 63 3.17 -16.28 -6.68
CA GLU A 63 4.17 -17.33 -6.90
C GLU A 63 5.16 -17.03 -8.05
N LYS A 64 4.73 -16.21 -9.02
CA LYS A 64 5.51 -15.84 -10.21
C LYS A 64 6.04 -14.41 -10.17
N MET A 65 6.01 -13.77 -9.02
CA MET A 65 6.46 -12.39 -8.90
C MET A 65 7.95 -12.22 -9.27
N ASN A 66 8.79 -13.19 -8.98
CA ASN A 66 10.20 -13.18 -9.35
C ASN A 66 10.47 -13.10 -10.87
N GLU A 67 9.53 -13.55 -11.70
CA GLU A 67 9.64 -13.49 -13.17
C GLU A 67 9.28 -12.11 -13.73
N LEU A 68 8.64 -11.26 -12.93
CA LEU A 68 8.03 -10.01 -13.41
C LEU A 68 9.04 -9.03 -13.97
N SER A 69 10.25 -8.94 -13.39
CA SER A 69 11.31 -8.07 -13.90
C SER A 69 11.67 -8.38 -15.36
N ASP A 70 11.84 -9.66 -15.68
CA ASP A 70 12.21 -10.09 -17.01
C ASP A 70 11.04 -9.89 -17.99
N ILE A 71 9.81 -10.14 -17.54
CA ILE A 71 8.62 -9.92 -18.35
C ILE A 71 8.49 -8.43 -18.72
N LEU A 72 8.60 -7.51 -17.75
CA LEU A 72 8.49 -6.07 -17.99
C LEU A 72 9.61 -5.56 -18.90
N ASN A 73 10.85 -5.97 -18.66
CA ASN A 73 12.01 -5.58 -19.48
C ASN A 73 11.93 -6.12 -20.93
N ASN A 74 11.28 -7.26 -21.13
CA ASN A 74 11.09 -7.85 -22.46
C ASN A 74 9.84 -7.38 -23.18
N ALA A 75 8.84 -6.85 -22.46
CA ALA A 75 7.57 -6.41 -23.03
C ALA A 75 7.69 -5.07 -23.78
N VAL A 76 8.58 -4.17 -23.33
CA VAL A 76 8.66 -2.79 -23.82
C VAL A 76 10.07 -2.42 -24.21
N GLU A 77 10.22 -1.73 -25.35
CA GLU A 77 11.42 -1.02 -25.79
C GLU A 77 11.07 0.48 -25.87
N ILE A 78 11.68 1.30 -25.03
CA ILE A 78 11.52 2.75 -25.12
C ILE A 78 12.63 3.30 -26.00
N LYS A 79 12.22 3.90 -27.15
CA LYS A 79 13.15 4.51 -28.09
C LYS A 79 13.45 5.95 -27.68
N ASP A 80 14.72 6.34 -27.95
CA ASP A 80 15.20 7.73 -27.84
C ASP A 80 15.13 8.30 -26.40
N PHE A 81 16.12 7.91 -25.60
CA PHE A 81 16.22 8.30 -24.21
C PHE A 81 17.15 9.49 -24.00
N LYS A 82 16.63 10.69 -24.14
CA LYS A 82 17.17 11.86 -23.44
C LYS A 82 16.84 11.85 -21.93
N PHE A 83 16.21 10.77 -21.46
CA PHE A 83 15.62 10.62 -20.14
C PHE A 83 16.54 10.03 -19.06
N LYS A 84 17.83 9.88 -19.31
CA LYS A 84 18.80 9.37 -18.30
C LYS A 84 18.86 10.19 -17.01
N GLU A 85 18.24 11.37 -17.00
CA GLU A 85 18.22 12.31 -15.87
C GLU A 85 16.85 12.44 -15.19
N ILE A 86 15.81 11.76 -15.68
CA ILE A 86 14.46 11.92 -15.13
C ILE A 86 14.04 10.65 -14.39
N ASP A 87 13.92 10.82 -13.11
CA ASP A 87 13.64 9.85 -12.06
C ASP A 87 12.12 9.74 -11.85
N PHE A 88 11.40 9.05 -12.73
CA PHE A 88 9.96 8.90 -12.60
C PHE A 88 9.47 7.44 -12.75
N PRO A 89 8.33 7.09 -12.14
CA PRO A 89 7.68 5.79 -12.31
C PRO A 89 7.26 5.54 -13.76
N ILE A 90 7.30 4.27 -14.19
CA ILE A 90 6.88 3.85 -15.55
C ILE A 90 5.79 2.78 -15.46
N PHE A 91 6.01 1.74 -14.68
CA PHE A 91 5.02 0.70 -14.43
C PHE A 91 4.44 0.87 -13.04
N PHE A 92 3.13 0.73 -12.95
CA PHE A 92 2.35 0.81 -11.72
C PHE A 92 1.62 -0.49 -11.50
N GLY A 93 1.54 -0.94 -10.28
CA GLY A 93 0.86 -2.20 -10.05
C GLY A 93 0.62 -2.55 -8.61
N TYR A 94 0.04 -3.73 -8.47
CA TYR A 94 -0.27 -4.34 -7.19
C TYR A 94 -0.16 -5.86 -7.28
N CYS A 95 -0.04 -6.50 -6.11
CA CYS A 95 -0.24 -7.92 -5.93
C CYS A 95 -1.14 -8.14 -4.72
N LYS A 96 -2.20 -8.92 -4.89
CA LYS A 96 -3.09 -9.32 -3.79
C LYS A 96 -2.34 -10.14 -2.73
N PHE A 97 -2.84 -10.11 -1.52
CA PHE A 97 -2.43 -11.06 -0.47
C PHE A 97 -2.80 -12.48 -0.90
N PRO A 98 -1.90 -13.47 -0.78
CA PRO A 98 -2.21 -14.84 -1.15
C PRO A 98 -3.34 -15.40 -0.26
N SER A 99 -4.46 -15.76 -0.88
CA SER A 99 -5.63 -16.28 -0.20
C SER A 99 -6.28 -17.42 -1.01
N PRO A 100 -6.66 -18.53 -0.35
CA PRO A 100 -7.47 -19.57 -0.98
C PRO A 100 -8.94 -19.16 -1.14
N ILE A 101 -9.41 -18.14 -0.39
CA ILE A 101 -10.77 -17.60 -0.49
C ILE A 101 -10.83 -16.60 -1.64
N LYS A 102 -11.91 -16.65 -2.41
CA LYS A 102 -12.22 -15.70 -3.48
C LYS A 102 -13.61 -15.11 -3.25
N GLU A 103 -13.71 -13.79 -3.36
CA GLU A 103 -14.96 -13.04 -3.19
C GLU A 103 -15.20 -12.14 -4.39
N ASP A 104 -16.47 -11.95 -4.76
CA ASP A 104 -16.91 -11.03 -5.82
C ASP A 104 -16.55 -9.57 -5.54
N LEU A 105 -16.28 -9.27 -4.29
CA LEU A 105 -15.83 -7.96 -3.84
C LEU A 105 -14.58 -7.48 -4.62
N TRP A 106 -13.66 -8.41 -4.93
CA TRP A 106 -12.38 -8.14 -5.57
C TRP A 106 -12.31 -8.49 -7.06
N ASN A 107 -13.46 -8.79 -7.72
CA ASN A 107 -13.49 -9.25 -9.10
C ASN A 107 -12.95 -8.23 -10.12
N ASP A 108 -13.00 -6.92 -9.80
CA ASP A 108 -12.46 -5.87 -10.68
C ASP A 108 -10.91 -5.80 -10.63
N PHE A 109 -10.29 -6.49 -9.67
CA PHE A 109 -8.84 -6.55 -9.50
C PHE A 109 -8.30 -7.96 -9.77
N LYS A 110 -7.25 -8.05 -10.58
CA LYS A 110 -6.51 -9.31 -10.84
C LYS A 110 -5.73 -9.77 -9.61
N GLU A 111 -5.17 -10.97 -9.63
CA GLU A 111 -4.29 -11.45 -8.56
C GLU A 111 -3.05 -10.57 -8.39
N SER A 112 -2.46 -10.18 -9.50
CA SER A 112 -1.42 -9.17 -9.59
C SER A 112 -1.47 -8.57 -11.00
N GLU A 113 -1.41 -7.24 -11.08
CA GLU A 113 -1.42 -6.53 -12.35
C GLU A 113 -0.41 -5.39 -12.32
N TRP A 114 0.39 -5.29 -13.39
CA TRP A 114 1.38 -4.24 -13.61
C TRP A 114 1.12 -3.59 -14.95
N ILE A 115 0.84 -2.30 -14.96
CA ILE A 115 0.47 -1.59 -16.18
C ILE A 115 1.53 -0.57 -16.59
N LEU A 116 1.67 -0.43 -17.92
CA LEU A 116 2.20 0.76 -18.55
C LEU A 116 1.01 1.67 -18.88
N PRO A 117 0.87 2.84 -18.26
CA PRO A 117 -0.27 3.72 -18.47
C PRO A 117 -0.17 4.45 -19.81
N GLU A 118 -1.27 5.08 -20.22
CA GLU A 118 -1.27 6.00 -21.38
C GLU A 118 -0.67 7.36 -21.02
N PHE A 119 -0.94 7.82 -19.79
CA PHE A 119 -0.47 9.10 -19.27
C PHE A 119 0.03 8.98 -17.84
N ILE A 120 1.05 9.79 -17.54
CA ILE A 120 1.51 10.02 -16.18
C ILE A 120 1.56 11.53 -15.94
N LEU A 121 0.90 11.98 -14.89
CA LEU A 121 1.15 13.28 -14.28
C LEU A 121 2.11 13.06 -13.12
N TYR A 122 3.22 13.76 -13.09
CA TYR A 122 4.28 13.57 -12.11
C TYR A 122 4.73 14.91 -11.53
N LYS A 123 4.86 14.96 -10.22
CA LYS A 123 5.40 16.10 -9.48
C LYS A 123 6.40 15.61 -8.44
N LYS A 124 7.57 16.21 -8.40
CA LYS A 124 8.59 16.00 -7.36
C LYS A 124 9.52 17.20 -7.29
N ASN A 125 9.79 17.72 -6.08
CA ASN A 125 10.75 18.79 -5.86
C ASN A 125 10.55 19.99 -6.81
N HIS A 126 9.33 20.53 -6.93
CA HIS A 126 8.94 21.65 -7.79
C HIS A 126 8.98 21.38 -9.31
N LYS A 127 9.38 20.17 -9.74
CA LYS A 127 9.22 19.75 -11.14
C LYS A 127 7.88 19.10 -11.34
N SER A 128 7.15 19.51 -12.36
CA SER A 128 5.89 18.90 -12.77
C SER A 128 5.95 18.52 -14.25
N LEU A 129 5.58 17.28 -14.55
CA LEU A 129 5.66 16.70 -15.88
C LEU A 129 4.35 16.06 -16.29
N ILE A 130 4.00 16.18 -17.56
CA ILE A 130 3.03 15.31 -18.24
C ILE A 130 3.83 14.37 -19.13
N ILE A 131 3.68 13.08 -18.94
CA ILE A 131 4.33 12.06 -19.75
C ILE A 131 3.24 11.29 -20.47
N SER A 132 3.29 11.29 -21.80
CA SER A 132 2.34 10.57 -22.65
C SER A 132 3.04 9.46 -23.39
N PHE A 133 2.57 8.25 -23.21
CA PHE A 133 2.95 7.07 -24.00
C PHE A 133 1.97 6.82 -25.15
N SER A 134 0.82 7.51 -25.14
CA SER A 134 -0.17 7.49 -26.22
C SER A 134 0.20 8.46 -27.35
N GLN A 135 -0.19 8.12 -28.58
CA GLN A 135 -0.05 9.05 -29.71
C GLN A 135 -1.16 10.11 -29.77
N ASN A 136 -2.19 9.99 -28.95
CA ASN A 136 -3.34 10.88 -28.92
C ASN A 136 -3.02 12.17 -28.16
N SER A 137 -2.71 13.26 -28.87
CA SER A 137 -2.34 14.55 -28.28
C SER A 137 -3.54 15.37 -27.77
N SER A 138 -4.77 15.08 -28.20
CA SER A 138 -5.94 15.89 -27.85
C SER A 138 -6.29 15.90 -26.36
N GLN A 139 -5.89 14.87 -25.62
CA GLN A 139 -6.10 14.79 -24.18
C GLN A 139 -5.05 15.60 -23.39
N ILE A 140 -3.83 15.72 -23.91
CA ILE A 140 -2.77 16.54 -23.29
C ILE A 140 -3.21 18.01 -23.26
N ASP A 141 -3.78 18.51 -24.35
CA ASP A 141 -4.25 19.89 -24.43
C ASP A 141 -5.39 20.15 -23.44
N LYS A 142 -6.27 19.17 -23.20
CA LYS A 142 -7.31 19.27 -22.18
C LYS A 142 -6.72 19.31 -20.77
N ILE A 143 -5.77 18.45 -20.45
CA ILE A 143 -5.09 18.43 -19.15
C ILE A 143 -4.39 19.77 -18.88
N ILE A 144 -3.67 20.30 -19.88
CA ILE A 144 -2.99 21.60 -19.76
C ILE A 144 -4.01 22.73 -19.56
N SER A 145 -5.16 22.68 -20.24
CA SER A 145 -6.19 23.70 -20.14
C SER A 145 -7.03 23.63 -18.86
N SER A 146 -7.20 22.45 -18.27
CA SER A 146 -7.93 22.23 -17.01
C SER A 146 -7.09 22.60 -15.76
N ASN A 147 -5.79 22.85 -15.92
CA ASN A 147 -4.89 23.24 -14.83
C ASN A 147 -5.17 24.69 -14.32
N ARG A 148 -6.45 25.04 -14.13
CA ARG A 148 -6.87 26.30 -13.53
C ARG A 148 -6.95 26.15 -12.03
N GLU A 149 -6.57 27.21 -11.30
CA GLU A 149 -6.66 27.31 -9.83
C GLU A 149 -7.99 26.77 -9.32
N ILE A 150 -7.99 25.56 -8.77
CA ILE A 150 -9.15 25.01 -8.10
C ILE A 150 -9.18 25.65 -6.70
N LYS A 151 -10.20 26.44 -6.43
CA LYS A 151 -10.42 27.05 -5.10
C LYS A 151 -10.60 25.95 -4.07
N LYS A 152 -9.65 25.87 -3.11
CA LYS A 152 -9.77 25.04 -1.93
C LYS A 152 -11.06 25.32 -1.16
N GLN A 153 -11.93 24.33 -1.08
CA GLN A 153 -12.88 24.19 0.01
C GLN A 153 -12.50 22.91 0.76
N SER A 154 -11.76 23.04 1.86
CA SER A 154 -11.57 21.89 2.75
C SER A 154 -12.89 21.60 3.45
N LYS A 155 -13.61 20.60 2.99
CA LYS A 155 -14.73 20.01 3.74
C LYS A 155 -14.15 19.27 4.94
N ARG A 156 -14.71 19.49 6.13
CA ARG A 156 -14.29 18.79 7.35
C ARG A 156 -14.65 17.30 7.31
N LYS A 157 -15.71 16.94 6.58
CA LYS A 157 -16.20 15.57 6.35
C LYS A 157 -16.66 15.42 4.89
N LEU A 158 -16.45 14.24 4.35
CA LEU A 158 -16.59 13.96 2.92
C LEU A 158 -17.93 13.29 2.55
N GLY A 159 -18.85 13.21 3.49
CA GLY A 159 -20.17 12.59 3.36
C GLY A 159 -20.53 11.75 4.57
N LYS A 160 -21.62 11.00 4.46
CA LYS A 160 -22.14 10.14 5.53
C LYS A 160 -22.00 8.67 5.16
N ILE A 161 -21.71 7.85 6.16
CA ILE A 161 -21.69 6.38 6.05
C ILE A 161 -22.54 5.74 7.13
N LYS A 162 -23.17 4.62 6.82
CA LYS A 162 -23.94 3.79 7.74
C LYS A 162 -23.30 2.42 7.85
N GLU A 163 -22.92 2.00 9.05
CA GLU A 163 -22.42 0.64 9.28
C GLU A 163 -23.53 -0.39 9.04
N ILE A 164 -23.27 -1.35 8.16
CA ILE A 164 -24.22 -2.41 7.81
C ILE A 164 -23.77 -3.79 8.26
N ASN A 165 -22.44 -3.98 8.43
CA ASN A 165 -21.89 -5.24 8.91
C ASN A 165 -20.54 -5.03 9.59
N SER A 166 -20.36 -5.69 10.73
CA SER A 166 -19.08 -5.76 11.43
C SER A 166 -18.99 -7.00 12.31
N GLU A 167 -17.80 -7.48 12.55
CA GLU A 167 -17.56 -8.60 13.45
C GLU A 167 -17.79 -8.19 14.90
N SER A 168 -18.55 -9.02 15.64
CA SER A 168 -18.79 -8.80 17.07
C SER A 168 -17.51 -9.01 17.89
N PHE A 169 -17.39 -8.31 19.03
CA PHE A 169 -16.26 -8.55 19.96
C PHE A 169 -16.23 -10.01 20.45
N SER A 170 -17.38 -10.64 20.70
CA SER A 170 -17.45 -12.02 21.18
C SER A 170 -16.87 -13.02 20.16
N ASP A 171 -17.10 -12.80 18.85
CA ASP A 171 -16.56 -13.70 17.82
C ASP A 171 -15.07 -13.45 17.60
N TRP A 172 -14.64 -12.19 17.63
CA TRP A 172 -13.24 -11.81 17.64
C TRP A 172 -12.47 -12.44 18.80
N GLU A 173 -13.01 -12.37 20.03
CA GLU A 173 -12.39 -12.92 21.23
C GLU A 173 -12.15 -14.44 21.11
N LYS A 174 -13.15 -15.18 20.62
CA LYS A 174 -13.01 -16.64 20.38
C LYS A 174 -11.88 -16.94 19.41
N LYS A 175 -11.76 -16.16 18.31
CA LYS A 175 -10.69 -16.33 17.33
C LYS A 175 -9.32 -16.05 17.94
N VAL A 176 -9.17 -14.94 18.65
CA VAL A 176 -7.90 -14.58 19.31
C VAL A 176 -7.50 -15.65 20.33
N MET A 177 -8.42 -16.11 21.18
CA MET A 177 -8.13 -17.18 22.16
C MET A 177 -7.68 -18.48 21.48
N SER A 178 -8.34 -18.88 20.39
CA SER A 178 -7.97 -20.07 19.62
C SER A 178 -6.58 -19.94 19.01
N ILE A 179 -6.23 -18.77 18.49
CA ILE A 179 -4.91 -18.47 17.91
C ILE A 179 -3.84 -18.47 18.99
N VAL A 180 -4.07 -17.84 20.14
CA VAL A 180 -3.13 -17.84 21.28
C VAL A 180 -2.84 -19.27 21.73
N GLU A 181 -3.86 -20.13 21.79
CA GLU A 181 -3.65 -21.56 22.12
C GLU A 181 -2.81 -22.29 21.07
N MET A 182 -2.99 -22.01 19.78
CA MET A 182 -2.14 -22.55 18.70
C MET A 182 -0.68 -22.09 18.83
N ILE A 183 -0.46 -20.84 19.23
CA ILE A 183 0.89 -20.30 19.49
C ILE A 183 1.53 -21.01 20.69
N LYS A 184 0.82 -21.18 21.82
CA LYS A 184 1.29 -21.91 22.99
C LYS A 184 1.63 -23.36 22.69
N GLN A 185 0.92 -23.98 21.74
CA GLN A 185 1.22 -25.33 21.24
C GLN A 185 2.40 -25.39 20.27
N GLY A 186 3.03 -24.23 19.94
CA GLY A 186 4.17 -24.14 19.03
C GLY A 186 3.84 -24.31 17.54
N LYS A 187 2.56 -24.25 17.16
CA LYS A 187 2.12 -24.34 15.75
C LYS A 187 2.44 -23.06 14.97
N LEU A 188 2.38 -21.93 15.64
CA LEU A 188 2.67 -20.60 15.14
C LEU A 188 3.55 -19.86 16.14
N LYS A 189 4.35 -18.88 15.68
CA LYS A 189 5.02 -17.91 16.56
C LYS A 189 4.24 -16.60 16.65
N LYS A 190 3.61 -16.23 15.53
CA LYS A 190 2.84 -14.99 15.36
C LYS A 190 1.87 -15.18 14.19
N ILE A 191 0.71 -14.52 14.26
CA ILE A 191 -0.21 -14.38 13.13
C ILE A 191 -0.86 -12.98 13.18
N VAL A 192 -1.14 -12.38 12.02
CA VAL A 192 -1.86 -11.10 11.95
C VAL A 192 -3.30 -11.35 11.58
N LEU A 193 -4.16 -11.37 12.56
CA LEU A 193 -5.61 -11.55 12.37
C LEU A 193 -6.24 -10.23 11.93
N SER A 194 -7.06 -10.29 10.89
CA SER A 194 -7.75 -9.12 10.33
C SER A 194 -9.26 -9.25 10.43
N ARG A 195 -9.91 -8.10 10.42
CA ARG A 195 -11.37 -8.00 10.29
C ARG A 195 -11.76 -6.91 9.31
N LYS A 196 -12.99 -7.00 8.83
CA LYS A 196 -13.60 -6.11 7.86
C LYS A 196 -14.82 -5.44 8.50
N LYS A 197 -15.02 -4.14 8.23
CA LYS A 197 -16.29 -3.45 8.46
C LYS A 197 -16.87 -3.00 7.13
N GLU A 198 -18.18 -3.14 6.98
CA GLU A 198 -18.92 -2.77 5.77
C GLU A 198 -19.85 -1.60 6.07
N PHE A 199 -19.81 -0.62 5.19
CA PHE A 199 -20.63 0.58 5.29
C PHE A 199 -21.37 0.82 3.98
N GLU A 200 -22.59 1.35 4.07
CA GLU A 200 -23.28 1.96 2.98
C GLU A 200 -22.90 3.45 2.89
N LEU A 201 -22.57 3.91 1.67
CA LEU A 201 -22.37 5.33 1.38
C LEU A 201 -23.72 5.98 1.16
N ILE A 202 -24.03 6.98 1.96
CA ILE A 202 -25.30 7.72 1.87
C ILE A 202 -25.20 8.86 0.85
N ASP A 203 -24.03 9.49 0.81
CA ASP A 203 -23.75 10.59 -0.11
C ASP A 203 -22.80 10.16 -1.22
N GLU A 204 -22.82 10.85 -2.36
CA GLU A 204 -21.80 10.70 -3.39
C GLU A 204 -20.44 11.18 -2.88
N VAL A 205 -19.39 10.47 -3.24
CA VAL A 205 -18.03 10.68 -2.76
C VAL A 205 -17.15 11.18 -3.90
N ASP A 206 -16.43 12.27 -3.66
CA ASP A 206 -15.35 12.74 -4.54
C ASP A 206 -14.01 12.15 -4.08
N PHE A 207 -13.40 11.29 -4.90
CA PHE A 207 -12.15 10.63 -4.58
C PHE A 207 -10.94 11.59 -4.57
N SER A 208 -11.02 12.73 -5.27
CA SER A 208 -10.01 13.79 -5.17
C SER A 208 -9.99 14.38 -3.76
N ASP A 209 -11.18 14.68 -3.18
CA ASP A 209 -11.32 15.21 -1.83
C ASP A 209 -10.83 14.20 -0.77
N ILE A 210 -11.10 12.90 -0.95
CA ILE A 210 -10.57 11.85 -0.07
C ILE A 210 -9.04 11.88 -0.07
N ILE A 211 -8.42 11.84 -1.23
CA ILE A 211 -6.97 11.79 -1.35
C ILE A 211 -6.33 13.09 -0.85
N GLU A 212 -6.93 14.25 -1.12
CA GLU A 212 -6.44 15.53 -0.56
C GLU A 212 -6.48 15.50 0.98
N THR A 213 -7.54 14.97 1.57
CA THR A 213 -7.65 14.84 3.03
C THR A 213 -6.59 13.88 3.58
N LEU A 214 -6.37 12.72 2.94
CA LEU A 214 -5.31 11.80 3.35
C LEU A 214 -3.92 12.44 3.23
N ASN A 215 -3.63 13.20 2.18
CA ASN A 215 -2.36 13.90 1.99
C ASN A 215 -2.10 14.95 3.08
N ASN A 216 -3.14 15.65 3.53
CA ASN A 216 -3.03 16.65 4.58
C ASN A 216 -2.87 16.02 5.97
N ASP A 217 -3.62 14.95 6.24
CA ASP A 217 -3.73 14.36 7.58
C ASP A 217 -2.67 13.30 7.87
N TYR A 218 -2.17 12.61 6.85
CA TYR A 218 -1.23 11.48 6.96
C TYR A 218 0.05 11.72 6.18
N GLN A 219 0.76 12.81 6.52
CA GLN A 219 1.97 13.25 5.83
C GLN A 219 3.15 12.26 5.95
N ASN A 220 3.17 11.44 7.02
CA ASN A 220 4.21 10.41 7.26
C ASN A 220 3.86 9.04 6.63
N SER A 221 2.97 9.04 5.66
CA SER A 221 2.48 7.83 5.00
C SER A 221 2.52 7.97 3.48
N PHE A 222 2.51 6.84 2.82
CA PHE A 222 2.30 6.72 1.40
C PHE A 222 0.80 6.65 1.12
N ASN A 223 0.24 7.71 0.54
CA ASN A 223 -1.16 7.78 0.22
C ASN A 223 -1.39 7.28 -1.20
N PHE A 224 -2.39 6.45 -1.38
CA PHE A 224 -2.60 5.80 -2.66
C PHE A 224 -4.07 5.65 -3.02
N LEU A 225 -4.34 5.57 -4.33
CA LEU A 225 -5.61 5.17 -4.91
C LEU A 225 -5.35 4.30 -6.14
N ILE A 226 -6.07 3.19 -6.24
CA ILE A 226 -6.09 2.31 -7.41
C ILE A 226 -7.55 2.16 -7.85
N LYS A 227 -7.85 2.61 -9.06
CA LYS A 227 -9.16 2.37 -9.70
C LYS A 227 -9.02 1.24 -10.72
N SER A 228 -9.95 0.31 -10.68
CA SER A 228 -10.16 -0.68 -11.73
C SER A 228 -11.67 -0.84 -11.96
N ALA A 229 -12.12 -0.61 -13.17
CA ALA A 229 -13.53 -0.53 -13.52
C ALA A 229 -14.30 0.43 -12.58
N ASP A 230 -15.32 -0.09 -11.85
CA ASP A 230 -16.14 0.69 -10.92
C ASP A 230 -15.64 0.63 -9.46
N SER A 231 -14.51 -0.01 -9.21
CA SER A 231 -13.96 -0.18 -7.86
C SER A 231 -12.78 0.75 -7.61
N TYR A 232 -12.73 1.35 -6.41
CA TYR A 232 -11.63 2.19 -5.94
C TYR A 232 -11.08 1.61 -4.66
N TYR A 233 -9.82 1.22 -4.67
CA TYR A 233 -9.08 0.81 -3.49
C TYR A 233 -8.08 1.89 -3.12
N LEU A 234 -8.19 2.44 -1.91
CA LEU A 234 -7.37 3.57 -1.48
C LEU A 234 -7.00 3.50 0.00
N GLY A 235 -5.97 4.24 0.37
CA GLY A 235 -5.53 4.27 1.76
C GLY A 235 -4.28 5.10 1.99
N SER A 236 -3.74 4.96 3.22
CA SER A 236 -2.58 5.69 3.72
C SER A 236 -1.63 4.74 4.44
N SER A 237 -0.72 4.12 3.68
CA SER A 237 0.20 3.12 4.21
C SER A 237 1.41 3.74 4.88
N PRO A 238 1.71 3.40 6.13
CA PRO A 238 2.95 3.80 6.80
C PRO A 238 4.11 2.84 6.54
N GLU A 239 3.91 1.70 5.87
CA GLU A 239 4.87 0.58 5.81
C GLU A 239 5.51 0.44 4.44
N LEU A 240 6.81 0.79 4.37
CA LEU A 240 7.66 0.57 3.21
C LEU A 240 8.11 -0.90 3.19
N LEU A 241 7.66 -1.67 2.21
CA LEU A 241 8.12 -3.04 2.01
C LEU A 241 9.53 -3.07 1.43
N ALA A 242 9.78 -2.30 0.37
CA ALA A 242 11.07 -2.20 -0.27
C ALA A 242 11.18 -0.96 -1.17
N GLU A 243 12.32 -0.27 -1.13
CA GLU A 243 12.72 0.79 -2.04
C GLU A 243 14.06 0.41 -2.67
N ILE A 244 14.19 0.64 -3.97
CA ILE A 244 15.47 0.55 -4.68
C ILE A 244 15.75 1.86 -5.40
N ASN A 245 16.98 2.31 -5.30
CA ASN A 245 17.52 3.38 -6.12
C ASN A 245 18.90 2.98 -6.63
N GLY A 246 18.97 2.56 -7.89
CA GLY A 246 20.17 1.94 -8.47
C GLY A 246 20.48 0.59 -7.81
N ASN A 247 21.49 0.55 -6.95
CA ASN A 247 21.83 -0.63 -6.16
C ASN A 247 21.49 -0.45 -4.67
N GLU A 248 21.14 0.75 -4.25
CA GLU A 248 20.72 0.99 -2.86
C GLU A 248 19.37 0.37 -2.58
N PHE A 249 19.30 -0.36 -1.48
CA PHE A 249 18.08 -1.02 -0.99
C PHE A 249 17.70 -0.45 0.36
N LYS A 250 16.40 -0.22 0.54
CA LYS A 250 15.80 0.13 1.83
C LYS A 250 14.54 -0.69 2.07
N SER A 251 14.32 -1.02 3.32
CA SER A 251 13.10 -1.63 3.85
C SER A 251 12.90 -1.16 5.29
N GLU A 252 11.77 -1.47 5.87
CA GLU A 252 11.53 -1.18 7.29
C GLU A 252 10.74 -2.29 7.96
N ALA A 253 11.02 -2.52 9.24
CA ALA A 253 10.16 -3.30 10.12
C ALA A 253 9.23 -2.33 10.86
N LEU A 254 7.92 -2.56 10.76
CA LEU A 254 6.88 -1.78 11.43
C LEU A 254 5.92 -2.72 12.14
N ALA A 255 6.06 -2.88 13.45
CA ALA A 255 5.22 -3.77 14.26
C ALA A 255 5.26 -3.34 15.73
N GLY A 256 4.25 -3.73 16.50
CA GLY A 256 4.04 -3.19 17.84
C GLY A 256 3.40 -1.81 17.79
N SER A 257 2.35 -1.58 18.57
CA SER A 257 1.50 -0.38 18.44
C SER A 257 1.01 0.10 19.79
N ILE A 258 0.85 1.43 19.89
CA ILE A 258 0.13 2.06 20.98
C ILE A 258 -0.61 3.30 20.43
N GLU A 259 -1.69 3.68 21.08
CA GLU A 259 -2.44 4.90 20.73
C GLU A 259 -1.63 6.18 20.87
N ARG A 260 -2.12 7.28 20.31
CA ARG A 260 -1.57 8.63 20.53
C ARG A 260 -2.11 9.20 21.83
N GLY A 261 -1.30 9.99 22.52
CA GLY A 261 -1.75 10.75 23.69
C GLY A 261 -2.66 11.91 23.32
N SER A 262 -3.57 12.26 24.23
CA SER A 262 -4.44 13.45 24.13
C SER A 262 -3.69 14.76 24.38
N SER A 263 -2.51 14.69 24.98
CA SER A 263 -1.57 15.78 25.21
C SER A 263 -0.15 15.36 24.82
N GLU A 264 0.74 16.33 24.60
CA GLU A 264 2.14 16.06 24.28
C GLU A 264 2.85 15.24 25.38
N SER A 265 2.59 15.55 26.65
CA SER A 265 3.15 14.79 27.76
C SER A 265 2.68 13.34 27.80
N GLU A 266 1.39 13.11 27.57
CA GLU A 266 0.84 11.75 27.49
C GLU A 266 1.39 10.99 26.28
N ASP A 267 1.51 11.66 25.14
CA ASP A 267 2.06 11.08 23.91
C ASP A 267 3.53 10.65 24.06
N ILE A 268 4.33 11.43 24.80
CA ILE A 268 5.71 11.06 25.15
C ILE A 268 5.71 9.84 26.09
N ASN A 269 4.88 9.84 27.12
CA ASN A 269 4.79 8.73 28.07
C ASN A 269 4.37 7.43 27.37
N LEU A 270 3.40 7.48 26.47
CA LEU A 270 2.97 6.32 25.68
C LEU A 270 4.08 5.82 24.74
N SER A 271 4.87 6.75 24.14
CA SER A 271 6.04 6.37 23.33
C SER A 271 7.08 5.62 24.17
N GLU A 272 7.38 6.09 25.39
CA GLU A 272 8.31 5.43 26.29
C GLU A 272 7.81 4.07 26.79
N LEU A 273 6.51 3.95 27.04
CA LEU A 273 5.88 2.66 27.40
C LEU A 273 6.04 1.67 26.26
N LEU A 274 5.75 2.07 25.03
CA LEU A 274 5.89 1.19 23.84
C LEU A 274 7.33 0.70 23.66
N LEU A 275 8.33 1.57 23.87
CA LEU A 275 9.76 1.20 23.79
C LEU A 275 10.23 0.25 24.90
N ARG A 276 9.43 0.03 25.94
CA ARG A 276 9.76 -0.88 27.07
C ARG A 276 8.82 -2.07 27.17
N ASP A 277 7.75 -2.09 26.37
CA ASP A 277 6.76 -3.16 26.41
C ASP A 277 7.28 -4.44 25.77
N SER A 278 7.43 -5.47 26.57
CA SER A 278 8.06 -6.74 26.17
C SER A 278 7.28 -7.47 25.06
N LYS A 279 5.93 -7.41 25.09
CA LYS A 279 5.07 -8.02 24.06
C LYS A 279 5.31 -7.36 22.70
N ASN A 280 5.24 -6.02 22.66
CA ASN A 280 5.42 -5.26 21.41
C ASN A 280 6.85 -5.37 20.88
N LEU A 281 7.87 -5.35 21.75
CA LEU A 281 9.27 -5.57 21.36
C LEU A 281 9.50 -6.98 20.79
N ASN A 282 8.90 -8.02 21.38
CA ASN A 282 8.98 -9.38 20.84
C ASN A 282 8.29 -9.49 19.48
N GLU A 283 7.10 -8.90 19.33
CA GLU A 283 6.39 -8.84 18.05
C GLU A 283 7.23 -8.18 16.97
N HIS A 284 7.88 -7.06 17.29
CA HIS A 284 8.75 -6.31 16.40
C HIS A 284 10.00 -7.10 16.02
N GLN A 285 10.64 -7.73 17.00
CA GLN A 285 11.85 -8.53 16.77
C GLN A 285 11.60 -9.71 15.82
N ILE A 286 10.44 -10.35 15.90
CA ILE A 286 10.04 -11.42 14.96
C ILE A 286 10.07 -10.90 13.50
N VAL A 287 9.62 -9.67 13.25
CA VAL A 287 9.65 -9.09 11.90
C VAL A 287 11.08 -8.80 11.45
N ILE A 288 11.91 -8.24 12.34
CA ILE A 288 13.33 -7.96 12.05
C ILE A 288 14.08 -9.26 11.70
N ASP A 289 13.95 -10.28 12.52
CA ASP A 289 14.62 -11.57 12.33
C ASP A 289 14.22 -12.24 11.02
N TYR A 290 12.93 -12.14 10.66
CA TYR A 290 12.42 -12.64 9.39
C TYR A 290 13.03 -11.90 8.20
N LEU A 291 13.02 -10.55 8.21
CA LEU A 291 13.59 -9.75 7.13
C LEU A 291 15.10 -10.01 7.00
N LYS A 292 15.81 -10.09 8.11
CA LYS A 292 17.23 -10.40 8.14
C LYS A 292 17.52 -11.75 7.47
N SER A 293 16.89 -12.82 7.94
CA SER A 293 17.15 -14.18 7.45
C SER A 293 16.80 -14.40 5.98
N ASN A 294 15.84 -13.63 5.44
CA ASN A 294 15.43 -13.76 4.04
C ASN A 294 16.17 -12.81 3.08
N LEU A 295 16.82 -11.76 3.58
CA LEU A 295 17.49 -10.75 2.76
C LEU A 295 19.02 -10.84 2.80
N GLU A 296 19.64 -11.40 3.84
CA GLU A 296 21.12 -11.43 4.02
C GLU A 296 21.86 -12.09 2.85
N ASP A 297 21.24 -13.05 2.17
CA ASP A 297 21.81 -13.69 0.98
C ASP A 297 21.66 -12.86 -0.30
N CYS A 298 20.82 -11.82 -0.32
CA CYS A 298 20.48 -11.03 -1.50
C CYS A 298 21.06 -9.61 -1.44
N VAL A 299 21.41 -9.15 -0.24
CA VAL A 299 21.83 -7.78 0.05
C VAL A 299 23.22 -7.83 0.67
N ILE A 300 24.13 -6.98 0.19
CA ILE A 300 25.45 -6.75 0.78
C ILE A 300 25.43 -5.45 1.58
N ASN A 301 26.38 -5.30 2.51
CA ASN A 301 26.43 -4.16 3.43
C ASN A 301 25.10 -3.98 4.17
N PHE A 302 24.56 -5.10 4.66
CA PHE A 302 23.23 -5.15 5.26
C PHE A 302 23.27 -4.55 6.67
N GLU A 303 22.61 -3.42 6.84
CA GLU A 303 22.54 -2.65 8.08
C GLU A 303 21.12 -2.64 8.63
N ILE A 304 20.98 -2.97 9.90
CA ILE A 304 19.73 -2.88 10.66
C ILE A 304 20.00 -1.98 11.87
N GLU A 305 19.13 -0.99 12.10
CA GLU A 305 19.23 -0.15 13.30
C GLU A 305 19.15 -1.00 14.58
N ASN A 306 20.04 -0.73 15.54
CA ASN A 306 20.19 -1.55 16.75
C ASN A 306 19.01 -1.44 17.72
N LYS A 307 18.25 -0.37 17.63
CA LYS A 307 17.08 -0.11 18.50
C LYS A 307 15.95 0.45 17.66
N PRO A 308 14.71 0.06 17.94
CA PRO A 308 13.57 0.66 17.28
C PRO A 308 13.39 2.14 17.69
N GLU A 309 12.97 2.94 16.73
CA GLU A 309 12.45 4.30 16.94
C GLU A 309 10.92 4.26 17.01
N ILE A 310 10.30 5.38 17.36
CA ILE A 310 8.85 5.56 17.31
C ILE A 310 8.45 6.26 16.01
N LYS A 311 7.65 5.58 15.18
CA LYS A 311 6.97 6.20 14.03
C LYS A 311 5.59 6.66 14.45
N LYS A 312 5.42 7.98 14.55
CA LYS A 312 4.14 8.60 14.95
C LYS A 312 3.27 8.84 13.71
N LEU A 313 2.06 8.29 13.74
CA LEU A 313 1.00 8.60 12.80
C LEU A 313 -0.06 9.47 13.48
N LYS A 314 -1.13 9.85 12.78
CA LYS A 314 -2.17 10.73 13.30
C LYS A 314 -2.83 10.17 14.58
N ASN A 315 -3.20 8.90 14.59
CA ASN A 315 -4.00 8.25 15.64
C ASN A 315 -3.31 7.08 16.38
N ILE A 316 -2.12 6.69 15.94
CA ILE A 316 -1.39 5.54 16.48
C ILE A 316 0.11 5.75 16.34
N GLN A 317 0.92 5.11 17.19
CA GLN A 317 2.38 5.07 17.09
C GLN A 317 2.84 3.62 16.98
N HIS A 318 3.97 3.41 16.30
CA HIS A 318 4.55 2.09 16.07
C HIS A 318 6.02 2.05 16.42
N LEU A 319 6.52 0.86 16.80
CA LEU A 319 7.94 0.59 16.74
C LEU A 319 8.38 0.48 15.29
N HIS A 320 9.50 1.10 14.96
CA HIS A 320 10.03 1.23 13.62
C HIS A 320 11.53 1.01 13.60
N THR A 321 12.02 0.14 12.70
CA THR A 321 13.45 -0.13 12.50
C THR A 321 13.77 -0.06 11.03
N LYS A 322 14.72 0.79 10.64
CA LYS A 322 15.18 0.95 9.27
C LYS A 322 16.19 -0.14 8.92
N ILE A 323 16.08 -0.62 7.69
CA ILE A 323 16.93 -1.64 7.10
C ILE A 323 17.49 -1.08 5.80
N LYS A 324 18.80 -1.17 5.61
CA LYS A 324 19.50 -0.65 4.42
C LYS A 324 20.52 -1.66 3.93
N GLY A 325 20.93 -1.51 2.68
CA GLY A 325 21.99 -2.29 2.09
C GLY A 325 22.11 -2.05 0.59
N GLN A 326 22.83 -2.94 -0.09
CA GLN A 326 22.98 -2.90 -1.53
C GLN A 326 22.58 -4.24 -2.13
N ILE A 327 21.75 -4.21 -3.18
CA ILE A 327 21.32 -5.41 -3.88
C ILE A 327 22.53 -6.02 -4.60
N LYS A 328 22.70 -7.34 -4.47
CA LYS A 328 23.72 -8.09 -5.23
C LYS A 328 23.44 -7.99 -6.74
N PRO A 329 24.49 -8.00 -7.60
CA PRO A 329 24.34 -7.80 -9.04
C PRO A 329 23.44 -8.83 -9.75
N ASP A 330 23.34 -10.04 -9.21
CA ASP A 330 22.50 -11.14 -9.71
C ASP A 330 21.06 -11.12 -9.18
N GLN A 331 20.72 -10.15 -8.36
CA GLN A 331 19.40 -9.99 -7.77
C GLN A 331 18.63 -8.79 -8.36
N ASN A 332 17.32 -8.85 -8.30
CA ASN A 332 16.42 -7.74 -8.64
C ASN A 332 15.36 -7.56 -7.55
N ILE A 333 14.60 -6.47 -7.61
CA ILE A 333 13.62 -6.12 -6.57
C ILE A 333 12.54 -7.20 -6.40
N PHE A 334 12.06 -7.79 -7.48
CA PHE A 334 11.00 -8.78 -7.40
C PHE A 334 11.49 -10.10 -6.78
N ASN A 335 12.79 -10.44 -6.96
CA ASN A 335 13.41 -11.57 -6.26
C ASN A 335 13.43 -11.32 -4.74
N LEU A 336 13.75 -10.11 -4.32
CA LEU A 336 13.75 -9.75 -2.91
C LEU A 336 12.32 -9.79 -2.33
N ILE A 337 11.38 -9.16 -3.03
CA ILE A 337 9.97 -9.14 -2.61
C ILE A 337 9.40 -10.56 -2.48
N SER A 338 9.65 -11.45 -3.45
CA SER A 338 9.15 -12.83 -3.42
C SER A 338 9.64 -13.62 -2.19
N LYS A 339 10.82 -13.25 -1.64
CA LYS A 339 11.37 -13.87 -0.43
C LYS A 339 10.72 -13.33 0.84
N ILE A 340 10.44 -12.04 0.90
CA ILE A 340 9.97 -11.41 2.14
C ILE A 340 8.45 -11.27 2.22
N PHE A 341 7.76 -11.20 1.09
CA PHE A 341 6.31 -11.01 1.09
C PHE A 341 5.55 -12.36 1.16
N PRO A 342 4.42 -12.42 1.88
CA PRO A 342 4.00 -11.46 2.89
C PRO A 342 4.88 -11.52 4.13
N THR A 343 5.16 -10.35 4.74
CA THR A 343 5.95 -10.25 5.97
C THR A 343 5.16 -10.71 7.20
N PRO A 344 5.83 -11.05 8.32
CA PRO A 344 5.12 -11.34 9.57
C PRO A 344 4.41 -10.12 10.19
N ALA A 345 4.67 -8.91 9.67
CA ALA A 345 3.94 -7.72 10.07
C ALA A 345 2.49 -7.71 9.57
N VAL A 346 2.19 -8.49 8.52
CA VAL A 346 0.84 -8.59 7.92
C VAL A 346 0.32 -10.02 7.71
N CYS A 347 1.17 -11.05 7.94
CA CYS A 347 0.80 -12.46 7.78
C CYS A 347 1.03 -13.25 9.07
N GLY A 348 2.20 -13.85 9.22
CA GLY A 348 2.57 -14.66 10.39
C GLY A 348 3.76 -15.58 10.13
N ILE A 349 4.15 -16.34 11.15
CA ILE A 349 5.26 -17.32 11.10
C ILE A 349 4.82 -18.61 11.75
N PRO A 350 5.05 -19.78 11.07
CA PRO A 350 5.50 -19.97 9.69
C PRO A 350 4.47 -19.46 8.67
N LYS A 351 4.96 -18.89 7.54
CA LYS A 351 4.14 -18.18 6.54
C LYS A 351 3.02 -19.05 5.96
N GLU A 352 3.33 -20.27 5.51
CA GLU A 352 2.36 -21.18 4.88
C GLU A 352 1.26 -21.61 5.84
N ILE A 353 1.62 -21.86 7.10
CA ILE A 353 0.63 -22.20 8.16
C ILE A 353 -0.25 -20.98 8.42
N ALA A 354 0.36 -19.80 8.55
CA ALA A 354 -0.38 -18.57 8.81
C ALA A 354 -1.39 -18.26 7.69
N ILE A 355 -1.03 -18.36 6.41
CA ILE A 355 -1.95 -18.14 5.29
C ILE A 355 -3.16 -19.09 5.37
N ASN A 356 -2.93 -20.37 5.63
CA ASN A 356 -4.00 -21.34 5.73
C ASN A 356 -4.91 -21.11 6.96
N GLU A 357 -4.36 -20.74 8.10
CA GLU A 357 -5.16 -20.46 9.30
C GLU A 357 -5.92 -19.13 9.17
N LEU A 358 -5.30 -18.08 8.58
CA LEU A 358 -5.99 -16.80 8.34
C LEU A 358 -7.26 -17.01 7.51
N SER A 359 -7.22 -17.82 6.46
CA SER A 359 -8.40 -18.09 5.64
C SER A 359 -9.55 -18.72 6.44
N LYS A 360 -9.25 -19.56 7.43
CA LYS A 360 -10.26 -20.20 8.28
C LYS A 360 -10.85 -19.24 9.31
N PHE A 361 -10.00 -18.41 9.92
CA PHE A 361 -10.41 -17.49 10.99
C PHE A 361 -11.09 -16.23 10.44
N GLU A 362 -10.59 -15.65 9.34
CA GLU A 362 -11.12 -14.38 8.81
C GLU A 362 -12.43 -14.58 8.03
N GLY A 363 -12.51 -15.63 7.22
CA GLY A 363 -13.72 -15.95 6.45
C GLY A 363 -13.99 -14.99 5.28
N PHE A 364 -13.00 -14.15 4.88
CA PHE A 364 -13.10 -13.24 3.74
C PHE A 364 -11.79 -13.20 2.93
N GLU A 365 -11.88 -12.79 1.65
CA GLU A 365 -10.71 -12.52 0.82
C GLU A 365 -10.14 -11.14 1.17
N ARG A 366 -8.86 -11.08 1.55
CA ARG A 366 -8.17 -9.81 1.80
C ARG A 366 -7.97 -8.98 0.52
N GLY A 367 -7.87 -9.63 -0.64
CA GLY A 367 -7.61 -8.97 -1.90
C GLY A 367 -6.30 -8.19 -1.87
N ILE A 368 -6.34 -6.88 -2.22
CA ILE A 368 -5.16 -6.01 -2.17
C ILE A 368 -4.83 -5.59 -0.73
N PHE A 369 -5.77 -5.66 0.21
CA PHE A 369 -5.48 -5.38 1.63
C PHE A 369 -4.38 -6.32 2.14
N THR A 370 -3.34 -5.75 2.76
CA THR A 370 -2.09 -6.41 3.14
C THR A 370 -1.27 -6.98 1.98
N GLY A 371 -1.68 -6.70 0.75
CA GLY A 371 -0.93 -6.98 -0.47
C GLY A 371 0.17 -5.94 -0.71
N ILE A 372 0.70 -5.95 -1.92
CA ILE A 372 1.74 -5.02 -2.37
C ILE A 372 1.13 -4.02 -3.33
N ILE A 373 1.54 -2.75 -3.19
CA ILE A 373 1.28 -1.69 -4.16
C ILE A 373 2.59 -0.95 -4.44
N GLY A 374 2.74 -0.43 -5.64
CA GLY A 374 3.95 0.35 -5.92
C GLY A 374 4.19 0.60 -7.41
N TRP A 375 5.42 0.98 -7.68
CA TRP A 375 5.87 1.32 -9.02
C TRP A 375 7.31 0.89 -9.27
N ILE A 376 7.68 0.75 -10.54
CA ILE A 376 9.05 0.47 -10.99
C ILE A 376 9.34 1.22 -12.29
N ASN A 377 10.62 1.54 -12.53
CA ASN A 377 11.09 2.03 -13.83
C ASN A 377 12.25 1.17 -14.37
N PHE A 378 12.75 1.54 -15.56
CA PHE A 378 13.88 0.83 -16.21
C PHE A 378 15.25 1.17 -15.64
N TYR A 379 15.34 2.15 -14.72
CA TYR A 379 16.60 2.63 -14.13
C TYR A 379 16.90 1.99 -12.78
N LYS A 380 16.31 0.82 -12.50
CA LYS A 380 16.43 0.14 -11.21
C LYS A 380 15.94 1.01 -10.05
N GLN A 381 14.84 1.73 -10.28
CA GLN A 381 14.16 2.43 -9.20
C GLN A 381 12.78 1.85 -9.04
N ALA A 382 12.42 1.64 -7.80
CA ALA A 382 11.14 1.07 -7.42
C ALA A 382 10.80 1.42 -5.99
N GLU A 383 9.52 1.58 -5.72
CA GLU A 383 8.99 1.69 -4.36
C GLU A 383 7.78 0.77 -4.23
N PHE A 384 7.79 -0.05 -3.18
CA PHE A 384 6.74 -0.99 -2.85
C PHE A 384 6.31 -0.80 -1.40
N TYR A 385 5.03 -0.69 -1.20
CA TYR A 385 4.40 -0.51 0.11
C TYR A 385 3.43 -1.64 0.39
N VAL A 386 3.25 -1.95 1.66
CA VAL A 386 2.20 -2.87 2.10
C VAL A 386 0.87 -2.12 2.09
N ALA A 387 -0.15 -2.66 1.43
CA ALA A 387 -1.43 -2.00 1.22
C ALA A 387 -2.34 -2.13 2.46
N ILE A 388 -2.09 -1.29 3.46
CA ILE A 388 -2.84 -1.24 4.74
C ILE A 388 -3.42 0.14 5.00
N ARG A 389 -4.22 0.28 6.07
CA ARG A 389 -4.95 1.52 6.41
C ARG A 389 -5.82 1.99 5.26
N SER A 390 -6.66 1.10 4.76
CA SER A 390 -7.29 1.20 3.45
C SER A 390 -8.75 0.79 3.47
N GLY A 391 -9.46 1.24 2.42
CA GLY A 391 -10.82 0.87 2.13
C GLY A 391 -11.03 0.57 0.65
N LEU A 392 -11.98 -0.31 0.38
CA LEU A 392 -12.47 -0.63 -0.95
C LEU A 392 -13.86 -0.05 -1.14
N PHE A 393 -13.98 0.87 -2.09
CA PHE A 393 -15.23 1.46 -2.53
C PHE A 393 -15.69 0.75 -3.79
N LYS A 394 -16.90 0.22 -3.76
CA LYS A 394 -17.53 -0.44 -4.90
C LYS A 394 -19.01 -0.10 -4.93
N ARG A 395 -19.43 0.68 -5.92
CA ARG A 395 -20.77 1.26 -5.98
C ARG A 395 -21.07 2.10 -4.72
N ASN A 396 -22.16 1.80 -4.00
CA ASN A 396 -22.52 2.47 -2.75
C ASN A 396 -21.98 1.78 -1.49
N LEU A 397 -21.03 0.86 -1.62
CA LEU A 397 -20.45 0.13 -0.50
C LEU A 397 -19.01 0.55 -0.24
N LEU A 398 -18.67 0.71 1.04
CA LEU A 398 -17.33 0.89 1.54
C LEU A 398 -16.96 -0.27 2.46
N ASN A 399 -15.91 -1.00 2.12
CA ASN A 399 -15.33 -2.04 2.96
C ASN A 399 -14.00 -1.53 3.53
N VAL A 400 -13.87 -1.47 4.85
CA VAL A 400 -12.66 -1.01 5.53
C VAL A 400 -12.01 -2.17 6.28
N PHE A 401 -10.70 -2.27 6.20
CA PHE A 401 -9.94 -3.42 6.70
C PHE A 401 -8.91 -3.00 7.74
N ALA A 402 -8.75 -3.80 8.79
CA ALA A 402 -7.65 -3.67 9.74
C ALA A 402 -7.26 -5.02 10.33
N GLY A 403 -5.98 -5.16 10.67
CA GLY A 403 -5.45 -6.35 11.36
C GLY A 403 -4.48 -5.95 12.47
N CYS A 404 -4.24 -6.87 13.39
CA CYS A 404 -3.25 -6.74 14.46
C CYS A 404 -2.49 -8.05 14.67
N GLY A 405 -1.26 -7.95 15.16
CA GLY A 405 -0.41 -9.10 15.43
C GLY A 405 -0.84 -9.83 16.70
N ILE A 406 -1.15 -11.12 16.58
CA ILE A 406 -1.44 -11.99 17.71
C ILE A 406 -0.18 -12.79 18.04
N VAL A 407 0.26 -12.66 19.30
CA VAL A 407 1.36 -13.41 19.93
C VAL A 407 0.88 -14.09 21.21
N GLU A 408 1.74 -14.82 21.90
CA GLU A 408 1.37 -15.62 23.07
C GLU A 408 0.67 -14.83 24.19
N ASP A 409 1.13 -13.59 24.42
CA ASP A 409 0.62 -12.70 25.47
C ASP A 409 -0.48 -11.72 24.97
N SER A 410 -1.05 -11.95 23.79
CA SER A 410 -2.11 -11.11 23.25
C SER A 410 -3.41 -11.21 24.04
N ILE A 411 -4.02 -10.04 24.33
CA ILE A 411 -5.30 -9.89 25.01
C ILE A 411 -6.34 -9.44 23.99
N ALA A 412 -7.38 -10.23 23.78
CA ALA A 412 -8.38 -10.01 22.72
C ALA A 412 -8.97 -8.60 22.70
N LYS A 413 -9.21 -8.00 23.88
CA LYS A 413 -9.76 -6.63 23.97
C LYS A 413 -8.80 -5.57 23.48
N ASN A 414 -7.51 -5.71 23.77
CA ASN A 414 -6.48 -4.77 23.34
C ASN A 414 -6.32 -4.83 21.81
N GLU A 415 -6.28 -6.06 21.28
CA GLU A 415 -6.15 -6.31 19.84
C GLU A 415 -7.38 -5.78 19.05
N TYR A 416 -8.59 -5.96 19.62
CA TYR A 416 -9.80 -5.38 19.05
C TYR A 416 -9.73 -3.85 19.00
N ASN A 417 -9.34 -3.22 20.09
CA ASN A 417 -9.21 -1.76 20.17
C ASN A 417 -8.13 -1.25 19.19
N GLU A 418 -7.02 -1.97 19.03
CA GLU A 418 -5.99 -1.62 18.06
C GLU A 418 -6.55 -1.64 16.62
N THR A 419 -7.35 -2.64 16.26
CA THR A 419 -7.98 -2.66 14.93
C THR A 419 -8.98 -1.51 14.77
N GLU A 420 -9.75 -1.12 15.80
CA GLU A 420 -10.62 0.05 15.75
C GLU A 420 -9.84 1.35 15.44
N LEU A 421 -8.69 1.56 16.09
CA LEU A 421 -7.83 2.70 15.79
C LEU A 421 -7.34 2.70 14.35
N LYS A 422 -7.02 1.53 13.80
CA LYS A 422 -6.53 1.38 12.43
C LYS A 422 -7.62 1.63 11.38
N LEU A 423 -8.86 1.24 11.66
CA LEU A 423 -10.02 1.50 10.80
C LEU A 423 -10.31 3.00 10.66
N LYS A 424 -10.05 3.78 11.70
CA LYS A 424 -10.31 5.23 11.73
C LYS A 424 -9.60 6.03 10.62
N VAL A 425 -8.52 5.52 10.04
CA VAL A 425 -7.85 6.19 8.91
C VAL A 425 -8.83 6.48 7.77
N ILE A 426 -9.76 5.58 7.53
CA ILE A 426 -10.78 5.72 6.48
C ILE A 426 -12.12 6.16 7.08
N THR A 427 -12.56 5.57 8.18
CA THR A 427 -13.92 5.87 8.71
C THR A 427 -14.05 7.29 9.23
N ASP A 428 -12.99 7.89 9.77
CA ASP A 428 -13.00 9.28 10.25
C ASP A 428 -13.10 10.33 9.13
N LEU A 429 -12.97 9.93 7.87
CA LEU A 429 -13.21 10.80 6.72
C LEU A 429 -14.70 11.15 6.57
N PHE A 430 -15.59 10.34 7.15
CA PHE A 430 -17.05 10.42 7.01
C PHE A 430 -17.73 10.68 8.33
N ASP A 431 -18.96 11.21 8.27
CA ASP A 431 -19.87 11.24 9.41
C ASP A 431 -20.63 9.90 9.50
N ALA A 432 -20.75 9.38 10.71
CA ALA A 432 -21.59 8.21 10.95
C ALA A 432 -23.07 8.61 10.93
N GLU A 433 -23.87 7.87 10.17
CA GLU A 433 -25.33 7.97 10.27
C GLU A 433 -25.80 7.03 11.39
N SER A 434 -26.58 7.58 12.33
CA SER A 434 -27.12 6.84 13.49
C SER A 434 -28.26 5.91 13.12
#